data_3d6fa05e87aee84d63c7c6da0dd321f5
#
_entry.id   3d6fa05e87aee84d63c7c6da0dd321f5
#
_cell.length_a   1.000
_cell.length_b   1.000
_cell.length_c   1.000
_cell.angle_alpha   90.00
_cell.angle_beta   90.00
_cell.angle_gamma   90.00
#
_symmetry.space_group_name_H-M   'P 1'
#
loop_
_entity.id
_entity.type
_entity.pdbx_description
1 polymer ?
#
loop_
_entity_poly.entity_id
_entity_poly.type
_entity_poly.pdbx_seq_one_letter_code
_entity_poly.pdbx_strand_id
1 'polypeptide(L)'
;MLRKGKYKILIIFILCSVGAHTQTLKINTVPEELQKAYLDGKDTVPVVNLREIFIYPPVKFKNKREQARYSKLVRDVKRTLPYAKMVYETLIETYEYMETLPDEKSRQAHLKRMEKELFQEYKPQLKKLTFSQGKLLIKLIDRECNQSSYNLLKAYLGSFRAGFWNIFAGMFGASLKSEYDPKGKDAMTERVVVLVENGLI
;
A
#
# COMPACT_ATOMS: atom_id res chain seq x y z
N MET A 1 3.41 47.80 55.67
CA MET A 1 2.03 47.48 55.16
C MET A 1 1.98 47.81 53.68
N LEU A 2 2.33 46.87 52.82
CA LEU A 2 2.62 47.18 51.43
C LEU A 2 2.22 46.08 50.47
N ARG A 3 1.38 46.38 49.48
CA ARG A 3 1.41 45.85 48.11
C ARG A 3 1.05 44.41 47.85
N LYS A 4 0.06 43.84 48.51
CA LYS A 4 -0.47 42.51 48.11
C LYS A 4 -1.56 42.53 47.01
N GLY A 5 -1.99 43.73 46.56
CA GLY A 5 -3.10 43.86 45.60
C GLY A 5 -2.71 43.79 44.10
N LYS A 6 -1.48 44.18 43.77
CA LYS A 6 -1.08 44.28 42.34
C LYS A 6 -0.80 42.91 41.66
N TYR A 7 -0.41 41.90 42.40
CA TYR A 7 -0.11 40.57 41.84
C TYR A 7 -1.37 39.72 41.62
N LYS A 8 -2.47 39.98 42.33
CA LYS A 8 -3.73 39.23 42.10
C LYS A 8 -4.35 39.58 40.74
N ILE A 9 -4.23 40.79 40.28
CA ILE A 9 -4.75 41.24 38.98
C ILE A 9 -3.87 40.68 37.85
N LEU A 10 -2.54 40.59 38.03
CA LEU A 10 -1.63 40.03 37.05
C LEU A 10 -1.82 38.51 36.88
N ILE A 11 -2.10 37.80 37.97
CA ILE A 11 -2.37 36.35 37.95
C ILE A 11 -3.70 36.05 37.25
N ILE A 12 -4.72 36.88 37.41
CA ILE A 12 -6.00 36.74 36.73
C ILE A 12 -5.85 36.97 35.21
N PHE A 13 -4.98 37.88 34.77
CA PHE A 13 -4.71 38.09 33.35
C PHE A 13 -3.90 36.95 32.72
N ILE A 14 -3.02 36.30 33.47
CA ILE A 14 -2.26 35.12 32.97
C ILE A 14 -3.16 33.88 32.91
N LEU A 15 -4.15 33.74 33.80
CA LEU A 15 -5.08 32.60 33.77
C LEU A 15 -6.15 32.72 32.67
N CYS A 16 -6.46 33.92 32.19
CA CYS A 16 -7.37 34.10 31.05
C CYS A 16 -6.71 33.85 29.69
N SER A 17 -5.38 33.84 29.59
CA SER A 17 -4.68 33.61 28.30
C SER A 17 -4.46 32.14 27.91
N VAL A 18 -4.78 31.20 28.80
CA VAL A 18 -4.60 29.75 28.55
C VAL A 18 -5.86 29.08 27.96
N GLY A 19 -6.98 29.80 27.85
CA GLY A 19 -8.28 29.27 27.45
C GLY A 19 -8.67 29.38 25.98
N ALA A 20 -7.88 30.05 25.14
CA ALA A 20 -8.19 30.15 23.71
C ALA A 20 -7.48 29.09 22.88
N HIS A 21 -7.73 27.81 23.19
CA HIS A 21 -7.56 26.75 22.18
C HIS A 21 -8.72 26.95 21.20
N THR A 22 -8.47 27.70 20.15
CA THR A 22 -9.26 27.63 18.94
C THR A 22 -9.20 26.16 18.47
N GLN A 23 -10.27 25.43 18.74
CA GLN A 23 -10.55 24.21 18.01
C GLN A 23 -10.69 24.65 16.55
N THR A 24 -9.62 24.56 15.78
CA THR A 24 -9.73 24.52 14.35
C THR A 24 -10.62 23.33 14.06
N LEU A 25 -11.91 23.60 13.80
CA LEU A 25 -12.76 22.68 13.10
C LEU A 25 -11.92 22.22 11.90
N LYS A 26 -11.45 20.97 11.93
CA LYS A 26 -11.04 20.29 10.71
C LYS A 26 -12.28 20.25 9.85
N ILE A 27 -12.47 21.29 9.05
CA ILE A 27 -13.33 21.20 7.89
C ILE A 27 -12.77 19.98 7.17
N ASN A 28 -13.54 18.91 7.15
CA ASN A 28 -13.23 17.78 6.29
C ASN A 28 -12.94 18.39 4.93
N THR A 29 -11.67 18.44 4.58
CA THR A 29 -11.28 18.81 3.24
C THR A 29 -12.09 17.94 2.32
N VAL A 30 -12.92 18.57 1.50
CA VAL A 30 -13.69 17.92 0.45
C VAL A 30 -12.72 16.93 -0.21
N PRO A 31 -13.06 15.63 -0.29
CA PRO A 31 -12.13 14.65 -0.83
C PRO A 31 -11.61 15.14 -2.17
N GLU A 32 -10.32 14.99 -2.38
CA GLU A 32 -9.60 15.39 -3.61
C GLU A 32 -10.21 14.79 -4.89
N GLU A 33 -11.18 13.91 -4.74
CA GLU A 33 -11.97 13.25 -5.78
C GLU A 33 -13.03 14.14 -6.45
N LEU A 34 -13.32 15.35 -5.93
CA LEU A 34 -14.20 16.33 -6.55
C LEU A 34 -13.42 17.22 -7.55
N GLN A 35 -12.73 16.60 -8.50
CA GLN A 35 -11.89 17.34 -9.44
C GLN A 35 -12.59 17.74 -10.74
N LYS A 36 -13.76 17.20 -11.02
CA LYS A 36 -14.48 17.45 -12.28
C LYS A 36 -15.91 17.88 -12.00
N ALA A 37 -16.33 18.92 -12.69
CA ALA A 37 -17.72 19.34 -12.76
C ALA A 37 -18.09 19.58 -14.22
N TYR A 38 -19.33 19.34 -14.59
CA TYR A 38 -19.87 19.76 -15.88
C TYR A 38 -21.02 20.75 -15.69
N LEU A 39 -21.24 21.60 -16.70
CA LEU A 39 -22.35 22.53 -16.70
C LEU A 39 -23.57 21.85 -17.30
N ASP A 40 -24.65 21.80 -16.53
CA ASP A 40 -25.98 21.39 -17.00
C ASP A 40 -26.90 22.61 -17.02
N GLY A 41 -27.03 23.22 -18.18
CA GLY A 41 -27.71 24.50 -18.31
C GLY A 41 -26.99 25.64 -17.56
N LYS A 42 -27.57 26.13 -16.46
CA LYS A 42 -27.00 27.16 -15.57
C LYS A 42 -26.37 26.58 -14.31
N ASP A 43 -26.56 25.30 -14.07
CA ASP A 43 -26.10 24.64 -12.84
C ASP A 43 -24.76 23.92 -13.05
N THR A 44 -23.91 23.97 -12.03
CA THR A 44 -22.64 23.23 -12.00
C THR A 44 -22.87 21.92 -11.24
N VAL A 45 -22.76 20.81 -11.95
CA VAL A 45 -22.94 19.46 -11.38
C VAL A 45 -21.58 18.83 -11.07
N PRO A 46 -21.28 18.51 -9.82
CA PRO A 46 -20.03 17.83 -9.48
C PRO A 46 -20.04 16.38 -9.97
N VAL A 47 -18.91 15.95 -10.56
CA VAL A 47 -18.67 14.54 -10.90
C VAL A 47 -17.92 13.88 -9.75
N VAL A 48 -18.53 12.88 -9.14
CA VAL A 48 -17.93 12.10 -8.06
C VAL A 48 -17.69 10.69 -8.57
N ASN A 49 -16.44 10.26 -8.57
CA ASN A 49 -16.10 8.86 -8.82
C ASN A 49 -16.29 8.08 -7.53
N LEU A 50 -17.30 7.22 -7.51
CA LEU A 50 -17.53 6.34 -6.37
C LEU A 50 -16.52 5.19 -6.39
N ARG A 51 -16.11 4.75 -5.20
CA ARG A 51 -15.29 3.54 -5.08
C ARG A 51 -16.08 2.33 -5.55
N GLU A 52 -15.39 1.45 -6.24
CA GLU A 52 -15.96 0.15 -6.60
C GLU A 52 -16.31 -0.65 -5.34
N ILE A 53 -17.52 -1.17 -5.28
CA ILE A 53 -18.01 -1.97 -4.15
C ILE A 53 -17.97 -3.44 -4.57
N PHE A 54 -17.21 -4.25 -3.85
CA PHE A 54 -17.13 -5.68 -4.06
C PHE A 54 -18.06 -6.43 -3.14
N ILE A 55 -19.03 -7.15 -3.70
CA ILE A 55 -19.96 -7.99 -2.96
C ILE A 55 -19.65 -9.44 -3.25
N TYR A 56 -19.24 -10.16 -2.23
CA TYR A 56 -18.98 -11.60 -2.31
C TYR A 56 -20.02 -12.39 -1.50
N PRO A 57 -20.51 -13.51 -2.02
CA PRO A 57 -21.35 -14.40 -1.24
C PRO A 57 -20.55 -14.97 -0.05
N PRO A 58 -21.20 -15.32 1.07
CA PRO A 58 -20.50 -15.94 2.21
C PRO A 58 -19.72 -17.18 1.79
N VAL A 59 -18.52 -17.35 2.35
CA VAL A 59 -17.71 -18.56 2.09
C VAL A 59 -18.33 -19.73 2.85
N LYS A 60 -18.71 -20.77 2.12
CA LYS A 60 -19.18 -22.04 2.71
C LYS A 60 -18.02 -23.01 2.77
N PHE A 61 -17.73 -23.56 3.95
CA PHE A 61 -16.67 -24.53 4.16
C PHE A 61 -17.24 -25.93 4.27
N LYS A 62 -16.67 -26.89 3.54
CA LYS A 62 -17.06 -28.30 3.60
C LYS A 62 -16.66 -28.96 4.93
N ASN A 63 -15.60 -28.47 5.54
CA ASN A 63 -15.08 -29.03 6.79
C ASN A 63 -14.19 -28.01 7.55
N LYS A 64 -13.88 -28.30 8.81
CA LYS A 64 -13.02 -27.48 9.68
C LYS A 64 -11.62 -27.24 9.11
N ARG A 65 -11.08 -28.17 8.31
CA ARG A 65 -9.76 -28.06 7.71
C ARG A 65 -9.75 -26.98 6.62
N GLU A 66 -10.81 -26.89 5.82
CA GLU A 66 -10.98 -25.86 4.80
C GLU A 66 -11.12 -24.48 5.46
N GLN A 67 -11.92 -24.38 6.51
CA GLN A 67 -12.06 -23.15 7.31
C GLN A 67 -10.72 -22.71 7.90
N ALA A 68 -9.92 -23.64 8.45
CA ALA A 68 -8.62 -23.33 9.00
C ALA A 68 -7.63 -22.83 7.91
N ARG A 69 -7.68 -23.42 6.70
CA ARG A 69 -6.88 -22.96 5.56
C ARG A 69 -7.25 -21.53 5.14
N TYR A 70 -8.54 -21.24 5.06
CA TYR A 70 -9.03 -19.90 4.74
C TYR A 70 -8.59 -18.88 5.80
N SER A 71 -8.77 -19.19 7.09
CA SER A 71 -8.33 -18.31 8.18
C SER A 71 -6.82 -18.10 8.19
N LYS A 72 -6.04 -19.12 7.82
CA LYS A 72 -4.59 -18.97 7.61
C LYS A 72 -4.29 -18.05 6.44
N LEU A 73 -4.98 -18.20 5.31
CA LEU A 73 -4.82 -17.34 4.14
C LEU A 73 -5.10 -15.88 4.47
N VAL A 74 -6.19 -15.59 5.19
CA VAL A 74 -6.52 -14.22 5.64
C VAL A 74 -5.39 -13.61 6.46
N ARG A 75 -4.85 -14.35 7.44
CA ARG A 75 -3.72 -13.86 8.25
C ARG A 75 -2.45 -13.65 7.42
N ASP A 76 -2.16 -14.57 6.50
CA ASP A 76 -0.98 -14.49 5.65
C ASP A 76 -1.09 -13.32 4.68
N VAL A 77 -2.27 -13.05 4.08
CA VAL A 77 -2.53 -11.87 3.23
C VAL A 77 -2.38 -10.60 4.03
N LYS A 78 -3.05 -10.46 5.19
CA LYS A 78 -2.92 -9.27 6.05
C LYS A 78 -1.47 -8.96 6.42
N ARG A 79 -0.63 -9.98 6.56
CA ARG A 79 0.79 -9.83 6.88
C ARG A 79 1.66 -9.47 5.67
N THR A 80 1.36 -10.00 4.50
CA THR A 80 2.25 -9.89 3.32
C THR A 80 1.83 -8.79 2.35
N LEU A 81 0.55 -8.44 2.28
CA LEU A 81 0.03 -7.41 1.39
C LEU A 81 0.69 -6.03 1.58
N PRO A 82 0.91 -5.53 2.81
CA PRO A 82 1.60 -4.26 3.00
C PRO A 82 3.00 -4.24 2.37
N TYR A 83 3.74 -5.35 2.48
CA TYR A 83 5.07 -5.46 1.85
C TYR A 83 4.98 -5.51 0.32
N ALA A 84 3.95 -6.17 -0.23
CA ALA A 84 3.75 -6.19 -1.68
C ALA A 84 3.48 -4.79 -2.24
N LYS A 85 2.62 -4.02 -1.58
CA LYS A 85 2.31 -2.64 -1.95
C LYS A 85 3.53 -1.73 -1.85
N MET A 86 4.28 -1.83 -0.77
CA MET A 86 5.50 -1.05 -0.55
C MET A 86 6.56 -1.34 -1.63
N VAL A 87 6.77 -2.61 -1.98
CA VAL A 87 7.67 -2.98 -3.09
C VAL A 87 7.17 -2.37 -4.40
N TYR A 88 5.87 -2.43 -4.66
CA TYR A 88 5.26 -1.85 -5.84
C TYR A 88 5.46 -0.32 -5.90
N GLU A 89 5.20 0.40 -4.83
CA GLU A 89 5.42 1.86 -4.72
C GLU A 89 6.89 2.22 -5.01
N THR A 90 7.83 1.51 -4.39
CA THR A 90 9.28 1.70 -4.66
C THR A 90 9.63 1.45 -6.13
N LEU A 91 8.97 0.48 -6.78
CA LEU A 91 9.18 0.21 -8.20
C LEU A 91 8.67 1.35 -9.10
N ILE A 92 7.51 1.94 -8.76
CA ILE A 92 6.98 3.11 -9.48
C ILE A 92 7.95 4.29 -9.34
N GLU A 93 8.32 4.65 -8.13
CA GLU A 93 9.26 5.74 -7.86
C GLU A 93 10.61 5.54 -8.59
N THR A 94 11.10 4.30 -8.56
CA THR A 94 12.34 3.94 -9.29
C THR A 94 12.19 4.14 -10.79
N TYR A 95 11.05 3.73 -11.35
CA TYR A 95 10.75 3.89 -12.77
C TYR A 95 10.65 5.38 -13.16
N GLU A 96 9.89 6.17 -12.42
CA GLU A 96 9.74 7.62 -12.67
C GLU A 96 11.10 8.33 -12.62
N TYR A 97 11.95 7.97 -11.66
CA TYR A 97 13.31 8.52 -11.59
C TYR A 97 14.16 8.08 -12.80
N MET A 98 14.06 6.83 -13.24
CA MET A 98 14.80 6.35 -14.41
C MET A 98 14.45 7.09 -15.71
N GLU A 99 13.20 7.54 -15.87
CA GLU A 99 12.79 8.35 -17.02
C GLU A 99 13.53 9.70 -17.09
N THR A 100 14.04 10.19 -15.95
CA THR A 100 14.84 11.43 -15.92
C THR A 100 16.32 11.21 -16.26
N LEU A 101 16.77 9.96 -16.33
CA LEU A 101 18.18 9.64 -16.58
C LEU A 101 18.48 9.63 -18.08
N PRO A 102 19.64 10.20 -18.50
CA PRO A 102 19.95 10.47 -19.91
C PRO A 102 20.26 9.21 -20.72
N ASP A 103 20.81 8.18 -20.10
CA ASP A 103 21.33 7.01 -20.80
C ASP A 103 20.99 5.68 -20.11
N GLU A 104 21.00 4.59 -20.88
CA GLU A 104 20.66 3.25 -20.43
C GLU A 104 21.66 2.72 -19.36
N LYS A 105 22.93 3.13 -19.42
CA LYS A 105 23.95 2.71 -18.45
C LYS A 105 23.64 3.28 -17.06
N SER A 106 23.25 4.55 -17.00
CA SER A 106 22.81 5.22 -15.77
C SER A 106 21.54 4.60 -15.21
N ARG A 107 20.58 4.25 -16.06
CA ARG A 107 19.34 3.54 -15.68
C ARG A 107 19.65 2.16 -15.05
N GLN A 108 20.48 1.36 -15.70
CA GLN A 108 20.86 0.04 -15.18
C GLN A 108 21.66 0.14 -13.88
N ALA A 109 22.55 1.12 -13.74
CA ALA A 109 23.29 1.36 -12.52
C ALA A 109 22.36 1.74 -11.36
N HIS A 110 21.36 2.59 -11.64
CA HIS A 110 20.33 2.97 -10.67
C HIS A 110 19.51 1.76 -10.24
N LEU A 111 19.00 0.96 -11.17
CA LEU A 111 18.26 -0.27 -10.90
C LEU A 111 19.01 -1.21 -9.96
N LYS A 112 20.27 -1.51 -10.26
CA LYS A 112 21.10 -2.37 -9.40
C LYS A 112 21.29 -1.81 -7.99
N ARG A 113 21.41 -0.49 -7.87
CA ARG A 113 21.50 0.17 -6.57
C ARG A 113 20.20 0.01 -5.81
N MET A 114 19.05 0.30 -6.42
CA MET A 114 17.74 0.18 -5.82
C MET A 114 17.40 -1.25 -5.40
N GLU A 115 17.72 -2.26 -6.24
CA GLU A 115 17.60 -3.67 -5.86
C GLU A 115 18.33 -3.98 -4.57
N LYS A 116 19.58 -3.50 -4.45
CA LYS A 116 20.42 -3.74 -3.28
C LYS A 116 19.88 -3.04 -2.04
N GLU A 117 19.50 -1.77 -2.18
CA GLU A 117 18.95 -0.95 -1.09
C GLU A 117 17.64 -1.53 -0.57
N LEU A 118 16.70 -1.81 -1.46
CA LEU A 118 15.41 -2.44 -1.15
C LEU A 118 15.62 -3.77 -0.39
N PHE A 119 16.54 -4.59 -0.89
CA PHE A 119 16.83 -5.85 -0.23
C PHE A 119 17.45 -5.67 1.14
N GLN A 120 18.41 -4.77 1.31
CA GLN A 120 19.04 -4.51 2.60
C GLN A 120 18.06 -3.99 3.64
N GLU A 121 17.17 -3.11 3.22
CA GLU A 121 16.13 -2.53 4.07
C GLU A 121 15.11 -3.58 4.53
N TYR A 122 14.59 -4.39 3.61
CA TYR A 122 13.53 -5.34 3.95
C TYR A 122 14.00 -6.73 4.35
N LYS A 123 15.26 -7.06 4.16
CA LYS A 123 15.82 -8.38 4.53
C LYS A 123 15.51 -8.82 5.96
N PRO A 124 15.61 -7.95 7.00
CA PRO A 124 15.29 -8.38 8.37
C PRO A 124 13.82 -8.76 8.56
N GLN A 125 12.91 -8.10 7.85
CA GLN A 125 11.47 -8.35 7.91
C GLN A 125 11.11 -9.58 7.09
N LEU A 126 11.70 -9.72 5.90
CA LEU A 126 11.49 -10.87 5.02
C LEU A 126 11.95 -12.18 5.66
N LYS A 127 13.05 -12.16 6.42
CA LYS A 127 13.52 -13.33 7.19
C LYS A 127 12.54 -13.83 8.25
N LYS A 128 11.60 -12.99 8.69
CA LYS A 128 10.55 -13.36 9.65
C LYS A 128 9.33 -14.02 8.98
N LEU A 129 9.29 -14.06 7.66
CA LEU A 129 8.23 -14.71 6.91
C LEU A 129 8.48 -16.21 6.82
N THR A 130 7.41 -16.97 6.94
CA THR A 130 7.45 -18.41 6.63
C THR A 130 7.60 -18.61 5.12
N PHE A 131 8.03 -19.80 4.71
CA PHE A 131 8.14 -20.16 3.30
C PHE A 131 6.83 -19.93 2.52
N SER A 132 5.67 -20.28 3.10
CA SER A 132 4.37 -20.05 2.47
C SER A 132 4.03 -18.58 2.34
N GLN A 133 4.39 -17.74 3.33
CA GLN A 133 4.23 -16.30 3.28
C GLN A 133 5.15 -15.64 2.25
N GLY A 134 6.39 -16.11 2.14
CA GLY A 134 7.31 -15.66 1.10
C GLY A 134 6.78 -15.94 -0.31
N LYS A 135 6.26 -17.15 -0.56
CA LYS A 135 5.59 -17.48 -1.83
C LYS A 135 4.37 -16.59 -2.09
N LEU A 136 3.56 -16.34 -1.07
CA LEU A 136 2.40 -15.46 -1.18
C LEU A 136 2.81 -14.02 -1.49
N LEU A 137 3.82 -13.49 -0.80
CA LEU A 137 4.36 -12.15 -1.04
C LEU A 137 4.74 -11.95 -2.50
N ILE A 138 5.46 -12.92 -3.08
CA ILE A 138 5.86 -12.88 -4.48
C ILE A 138 4.66 -12.80 -5.42
N LYS A 139 3.63 -13.61 -5.16
CA LYS A 139 2.40 -13.58 -5.93
C LYS A 139 1.67 -12.25 -5.80
N LEU A 140 1.66 -11.66 -4.62
CA LEU A 140 1.04 -10.35 -4.39
C LEU A 140 1.81 -9.23 -5.08
N ILE A 141 3.14 -9.27 -5.10
CA ILE A 141 3.95 -8.32 -5.88
C ILE A 141 3.63 -8.45 -7.38
N ASP A 142 3.53 -9.68 -7.91
CA ASP A 142 3.14 -9.91 -9.30
C ASP A 142 1.73 -9.36 -9.59
N ARG A 143 0.78 -9.54 -8.67
CA ARG A 143 -0.57 -8.95 -8.72
C ARG A 143 -0.53 -7.43 -8.82
N GLU A 144 0.14 -6.76 -7.89
CA GLU A 144 0.23 -5.30 -7.87
C GLU A 144 0.83 -4.77 -9.18
N CYS A 145 1.90 -5.39 -9.66
CA CYS A 145 2.56 -5.02 -10.91
C CYS A 145 1.70 -5.28 -12.16
N ASN A 146 0.84 -6.31 -12.16
CA ASN A 146 -0.01 -6.64 -13.30
C ASN A 146 -1.29 -5.80 -13.36
N GLN A 147 -1.77 -5.27 -12.25
CA GLN A 147 -2.92 -4.36 -12.19
C GLN A 147 -2.58 -2.92 -12.55
N SER A 148 -1.28 -2.59 -12.59
CA SER A 148 -0.80 -1.27 -12.94
C SER A 148 -1.08 -0.93 -14.41
N SER A 149 -1.57 0.28 -14.64
CA SER A 149 -1.73 0.86 -15.98
C SER A 149 -0.39 1.12 -16.70
N TYR A 150 0.73 0.96 -16.01
CA TYR A 150 2.07 1.15 -16.54
C TYR A 150 2.55 -0.08 -17.31
N ASN A 151 2.13 -0.23 -18.54
CA ASN A 151 2.61 -1.31 -19.44
C ASN A 151 4.14 -1.31 -19.61
N LEU A 152 4.79 -0.16 -19.45
CA LEU A 152 6.24 0.00 -19.49
C LEU A 152 6.93 -0.60 -18.26
N LEU A 153 6.28 -0.61 -17.09
CA LEU A 153 6.81 -1.25 -15.90
C LEU A 153 7.07 -2.74 -16.14
N LYS A 154 6.25 -3.42 -16.97
CA LYS A 154 6.46 -4.82 -17.34
C LYS A 154 7.77 -5.07 -18.10
N ALA A 155 8.20 -4.15 -18.94
CA ALA A 155 9.45 -4.28 -19.70
C ALA A 155 10.67 -4.11 -18.78
N TYR A 156 10.63 -3.14 -17.86
CA TYR A 156 11.70 -2.92 -16.89
C TYR A 156 11.70 -3.94 -15.75
N LEU A 157 10.51 -4.40 -15.32
CA LEU A 157 10.36 -5.49 -14.37
C LEU A 157 11.03 -6.79 -14.86
N GLY A 158 11.19 -6.99 -16.16
CA GLY A 158 11.93 -8.15 -16.69
C GLY A 158 13.34 -8.24 -16.15
N SER A 159 14.09 -7.15 -16.15
CA SER A 159 15.46 -7.07 -15.63
C SER A 159 15.49 -7.06 -14.10
N PHE A 160 14.62 -6.29 -13.46
CA PHE A 160 14.46 -6.24 -12.00
C PHE A 160 13.98 -7.59 -11.46
N ARG A 161 13.03 -8.25 -12.15
CA ARG A 161 12.56 -9.60 -11.77
C ARG A 161 13.70 -10.58 -11.64
N ALA A 162 14.67 -10.58 -12.54
CA ALA A 162 15.76 -11.53 -12.49
C ALA A 162 16.64 -11.36 -11.23
N GLY A 163 17.02 -10.15 -10.88
CA GLY A 163 17.82 -9.85 -9.69
C GLY A 163 17.05 -10.08 -8.39
N PHE A 164 15.86 -9.50 -8.28
CA PHE A 164 14.96 -9.64 -7.15
C PHE A 164 14.57 -11.10 -6.90
N TRP A 165 14.20 -11.83 -7.96
CA TRP A 165 13.84 -13.24 -7.85
C TRP A 165 14.99 -14.15 -7.45
N ASN A 166 16.22 -13.88 -7.87
CA ASN A 166 17.39 -14.62 -7.44
C ASN A 166 17.64 -14.47 -5.94
N ILE A 167 17.43 -13.28 -5.41
CA ILE A 167 17.55 -13.00 -3.98
C ILE A 167 16.45 -13.73 -3.19
N PHE A 168 15.21 -13.68 -3.65
CA PHE A 168 14.10 -14.38 -3.01
C PHE A 168 14.20 -15.90 -3.18
N ALA A 169 14.64 -16.39 -4.33
CA ALA A 169 14.90 -17.81 -4.54
C ALA A 169 15.95 -18.34 -3.56
N GLY A 170 16.99 -17.56 -3.27
CA GLY A 170 17.99 -17.90 -2.26
C GLY A 170 17.44 -17.94 -0.82
N MET A 171 16.41 -17.15 -0.51
CA MET A 171 15.79 -17.10 0.82
C MET A 171 14.67 -18.12 1.02
N PHE A 172 13.86 -18.37 -0.01
CA PHE A 172 12.62 -19.15 0.08
C PHE A 172 12.62 -20.42 -0.77
N GLY A 173 13.75 -20.79 -1.38
CA GLY A 173 13.88 -21.98 -2.21
C GLY A 173 13.26 -21.84 -3.60
N ALA A 174 13.80 -22.58 -4.53
CA ALA A 174 13.51 -22.47 -5.95
C ALA A 174 12.05 -22.63 -6.36
N SER A 175 11.74 -22.07 -7.53
CA SER A 175 10.48 -22.11 -8.28
C SER A 175 9.44 -21.05 -7.91
N LEU A 176 9.83 -19.79 -8.10
CA LEU A 176 8.95 -18.62 -7.93
C LEU A 176 8.33 -18.16 -9.26
N LYS A 177 8.38 -18.99 -10.30
CA LYS A 177 7.86 -18.68 -11.65
C LYS A 177 6.32 -18.71 -11.78
N SER A 178 5.59 -18.78 -10.66
CA SER A 178 4.14 -18.88 -10.72
C SER A 178 3.54 -17.49 -10.89
N GLU A 179 3.08 -17.18 -12.09
CA GLU A 179 2.25 -16.00 -12.36
C GLU A 179 0.99 -16.00 -11.51
N TYR A 180 0.56 -14.81 -11.10
CA TYR A 180 -0.69 -14.62 -10.35
C TYR A 180 -1.89 -14.80 -11.28
N ASP A 181 -2.80 -15.70 -10.91
CA ASP A 181 -4.00 -15.98 -11.68
C ASP A 181 -5.26 -15.71 -10.85
N PRO A 182 -5.78 -14.46 -10.88
CA PRO A 182 -6.90 -14.03 -10.04
C PRO A 182 -8.22 -14.71 -10.39
N LYS A 183 -8.37 -15.24 -11.62
CA LYS A 183 -9.59 -15.90 -12.08
C LYS A 183 -9.52 -17.43 -11.96
N GLY A 184 -8.34 -17.98 -11.76
CA GLY A 184 -8.12 -19.42 -11.66
C GLY A 184 -7.57 -19.84 -10.29
N LYS A 185 -6.32 -20.32 -10.25
CA LYS A 185 -5.70 -20.93 -9.06
C LYS A 185 -5.60 -19.98 -7.86
N ASP A 186 -5.54 -18.68 -8.06
CA ASP A 186 -5.40 -17.67 -7.01
C ASP A 186 -6.71 -16.91 -6.70
N ALA A 187 -7.86 -17.37 -7.25
CA ALA A 187 -9.15 -16.69 -7.08
C ALA A 187 -9.56 -16.51 -5.62
N MET A 188 -9.27 -17.47 -4.73
CA MET A 188 -9.55 -17.35 -3.31
C MET A 188 -8.61 -16.34 -2.64
N THR A 189 -7.35 -16.26 -3.09
CA THR A 189 -6.38 -15.27 -2.63
C THR A 189 -6.83 -13.88 -3.06
N GLU A 190 -7.23 -13.69 -4.32
CA GLU A 190 -7.75 -12.42 -4.83
C GLU A 190 -8.95 -11.94 -4.03
N ARG A 191 -9.91 -12.81 -3.79
CA ARG A 191 -11.05 -12.49 -2.94
C ARG A 191 -10.63 -11.99 -1.55
N VAL A 192 -9.70 -12.67 -0.90
CA VAL A 192 -9.20 -12.27 0.42
C VAL A 192 -8.46 -10.93 0.35
N VAL A 193 -7.65 -10.71 -0.69
CA VAL A 193 -6.94 -9.44 -0.90
C VAL A 193 -7.93 -8.29 -1.03
N VAL A 194 -8.92 -8.42 -1.92
CA VAL A 194 -9.96 -7.38 -2.13
C VAL A 194 -10.71 -7.09 -0.83
N LEU A 195 -11.08 -8.11 -0.05
CA LEU A 195 -11.76 -7.93 1.23
C LEU A 195 -10.88 -7.21 2.26
N VAL A 196 -9.57 -7.52 2.30
CA VAL A 196 -8.60 -6.85 3.19
C VAL A 196 -8.39 -5.40 2.75
N GLU A 197 -8.24 -5.14 1.46
CA GLU A 197 -8.04 -3.78 0.90
C GLU A 197 -9.23 -2.86 1.19
N ASN A 198 -10.43 -3.40 1.19
CA ASN A 198 -11.65 -2.66 1.49
C ASN A 198 -12.02 -2.66 2.99
N GLY A 199 -11.20 -3.23 3.86
CA GLY A 199 -11.44 -3.25 5.31
C GLY A 199 -12.64 -4.11 5.73
N LEU A 200 -13.04 -5.09 4.89
CA LEU A 200 -14.20 -5.94 5.14
C LEU A 200 -13.86 -7.17 6.00
N ILE A 201 -12.59 -7.48 6.14
CA ILE A 201 -12.10 -8.55 7.04
C ILE A 201 -10.78 -8.16 7.69
#